data_0379864e8020891d94011d13547d08f1
#
_entry.id   0379864e8020891d94011d13547d08f1
#
_cell.length_a   1.000
_cell.length_b   1.000
_cell.length_c   1.000
_cell.angle_alpha   90.00
_cell.angle_beta   90.00
_cell.angle_gamma   90.00
#
_symmetry.space_group_name_H-M   'P 1'
#
loop_
_entity.id
_entity.type
_entity.pdbx_description
1 polymer ?
#
loop_
_entity_poly.entity_id
_entity_poly.type
_entity_poly.pdbx_seq_one_letter_code
_entity_poly.pdbx_strand_id
1 'polypeptide(L)'
;MNWLPWSRITPGDRQVIINGERVTITERKEAAGLIGQRDFGGTKKWRTCFVSDGTGHAMLNAVSDRVIAEHIPVVERVEAIALIHDGKRCYGAVVRDLITGELMAYVSKATAIAAGGAGRLFRVTTNAVICEGTGHSLALETGVATLGNMEAVQFHPTGIFPA
;
A
#
# COMPACT_ATOMS: atom_id res chain seq x y z
N MET A 1 1.33 -9.42 17.21
CA MET A 1 1.83 -9.07 15.86
C MET A 1 3.29 -9.46 15.81
N ASN A 2 3.62 -10.61 15.27
CA ASN A 2 5.01 -10.98 15.04
C ASN A 2 5.48 -10.25 13.78
N TRP A 3 6.04 -9.09 13.97
CA TRP A 3 6.79 -8.43 12.92
C TRP A 3 8.03 -9.28 12.67
N LEU A 4 8.22 -9.73 11.45
CA LEU A 4 9.45 -10.39 11.06
C LEU A 4 10.62 -9.43 11.34
N PRO A 5 11.70 -9.90 11.96
CA PRO A 5 12.85 -9.04 12.26
C PRO A 5 13.57 -8.68 10.97
N TRP A 6 13.25 -7.52 10.44
CA TRP A 6 13.88 -6.97 9.24
C TRP A 6 15.01 -6.07 9.65
N SER A 7 16.14 -6.63 9.99
CA SER A 7 17.31 -5.85 10.34
C SER A 7 18.36 -5.94 9.25
N ARG A 8 18.28 -5.07 8.27
CA ARG A 8 19.49 -4.62 7.61
C ARG A 8 19.68 -3.15 7.90
N ILE A 9 20.42 -2.89 8.97
CA ILE A 9 20.94 -1.56 9.24
C ILE A 9 22.08 -1.35 8.27
N THR A 10 21.98 -0.30 7.47
CA THR A 10 23.06 0.11 6.55
C THR A 10 24.30 0.48 7.38
N PRO A 11 25.52 0.07 6.98
CA PRO A 11 26.72 0.40 7.71
C PRO A 11 26.92 1.92 7.75
N GLY A 12 26.97 2.44 8.93
CA GLY A 12 27.33 3.81 9.25
C GLY A 12 27.28 3.88 10.77
N ASP A 13 28.32 4.41 11.37
CA ASP A 13 28.44 4.54 12.84
C ASP A 13 27.26 5.30 13.39
N ARG A 14 26.27 4.57 13.90
CA ARG A 14 25.10 5.15 14.50
C ARG A 14 25.01 4.75 15.96
N GLN A 15 24.95 5.75 16.81
CA GLN A 15 24.67 5.57 18.21
C GLN A 15 23.17 5.64 18.46
N VAL A 16 22.59 4.60 19.02
CA VAL A 16 21.21 4.57 19.50
C VAL A 16 21.21 4.35 21.01
N ILE A 17 20.23 4.88 21.70
CA ILE A 17 20.06 4.65 23.14
C ILE A 17 19.02 3.53 23.28
N ILE A 18 19.43 2.40 23.84
CA ILE A 18 18.58 1.27 24.18
C ILE A 18 18.64 1.08 25.67
N ASN A 19 17.51 1.16 26.35
CA ASN A 19 17.42 1.02 27.83
C ASN A 19 18.36 1.96 28.62
N GLY A 20 18.60 3.17 28.06
CA GLY A 20 19.49 4.15 28.71
C GLY A 20 20.97 4.00 28.40
N GLU A 21 21.38 2.98 27.68
CA GLU A 21 22.77 2.76 27.25
C GLU A 21 22.97 3.19 25.78
N ARG A 22 24.13 3.80 25.51
CA ARG A 22 24.57 4.10 24.14
C ARG A 22 25.11 2.83 23.49
N VAL A 23 24.41 2.37 22.48
CA VAL A 23 24.83 1.24 21.65
C VAL A 23 25.29 1.76 20.30
N THR A 24 26.52 1.50 19.94
CA THR A 24 27.03 1.78 18.59
C THR A 24 26.70 0.60 17.69
N ILE A 25 25.90 0.85 16.68
CA ILE A 25 25.53 -0.17 15.70
C ILE A 25 26.54 -0.09 14.56
N THR A 26 27.63 -0.81 14.69
CA THR A 26 28.76 -0.82 13.73
C THR A 26 28.73 -1.97 12.77
N GLU A 27 27.95 -3.01 13.00
CA GLU A 27 27.92 -4.19 12.14
C GLU A 27 26.55 -4.84 12.07
N ARG A 28 26.33 -5.60 11.01
CA ARG A 28 25.18 -6.47 10.74
C ARG A 28 24.88 -7.46 11.87
N LYS A 29 24.72 -7.01 13.07
CA LYS A 29 24.16 -7.86 14.11
C LYS A 29 22.67 -7.72 14.05
N GLU A 30 22.01 -8.80 13.70
CA GLU A 30 20.60 -8.99 13.90
C GLU A 30 20.30 -8.80 15.40
N ALA A 31 20.08 -7.56 15.78
CA ALA A 31 19.52 -7.29 17.09
C ALA A 31 18.07 -7.76 17.02
N ALA A 32 17.81 -8.94 17.54
CA ALA A 32 16.47 -9.50 17.61
C ALA A 32 15.50 -8.45 18.17
N GLY A 33 14.51 -8.07 17.36
CA GLY A 33 13.47 -7.13 17.78
C GLY A 33 13.66 -5.66 17.36
N LEU A 34 14.75 -5.28 16.71
CA LEU A 34 14.91 -3.92 16.18
C LEU A 34 14.51 -3.87 14.71
N ILE A 35 13.70 -2.87 14.38
CA ILE A 35 13.31 -2.58 13.00
C ILE A 35 14.39 -1.70 12.36
N GLY A 36 14.92 -2.13 11.21
CA GLY A 36 15.84 -1.35 10.40
C GLY A 36 15.20 -0.04 9.94
N GLN A 37 15.93 1.06 10.06
CA GLN A 37 15.47 2.38 9.64
C GLN A 37 16.53 3.04 8.76
N ARG A 38 16.09 3.91 7.88
CA ARG A 38 16.97 4.74 7.07
C ARG A 38 16.43 6.16 6.94
N ASP A 39 17.32 7.08 6.61
CA ASP A 39 16.92 8.37 6.09
C ASP A 39 16.43 8.21 4.66
N PHE A 40 15.28 8.78 4.34
CA PHE A 40 14.67 8.68 3.03
C PHE A 40 14.32 10.08 2.52
N GLY A 41 14.66 10.35 1.27
CA GLY A 41 14.53 11.59 0.52
C GLY A 41 13.82 12.76 1.21
N GLY A 42 14.54 13.79 1.58
CA GLY A 42 13.99 15.03 2.13
C GLY A 42 13.51 14.97 3.58
N THR A 43 13.30 13.81 4.18
CA THR A 43 12.80 13.71 5.57
C THR A 43 13.85 14.07 6.59
N LYS A 44 15.15 13.87 6.27
CA LYS A 44 16.29 14.08 7.17
C LYS A 44 16.13 13.45 8.56
N LYS A 45 15.33 12.41 8.63
CA LYS A 45 14.99 11.67 9.85
C LYS A 45 15.07 10.17 9.60
N TRP A 46 15.75 9.47 10.49
CA TRP A 46 15.83 8.01 10.47
C TRP A 46 14.58 7.39 11.06
N ARG A 47 13.53 7.34 10.30
CA ARG A 47 12.23 6.77 10.72
C ARG A 47 11.56 5.91 9.66
N THR A 48 12.17 5.81 8.49
CA THR A 48 11.62 4.99 7.40
C THR A 48 12.07 3.56 7.58
N CYS A 49 11.12 2.69 7.86
CA CYS A 49 11.35 1.25 7.93
C CYS A 49 11.45 0.69 6.52
N PHE A 50 12.33 -0.27 6.30
CA PHE A 50 12.59 -0.83 4.98
C PHE A 50 13.10 -2.27 5.02
N VAL A 51 12.95 -2.96 3.91
CA VAL A 51 13.51 -4.28 3.63
C VAL A 51 14.26 -4.20 2.30
N SER A 52 15.50 -3.77 2.33
CA SER A 52 16.29 -3.55 1.12
C SER A 52 15.47 -2.79 0.06
N ASP A 53 15.38 -3.33 -1.14
CA ASP A 53 14.54 -2.85 -2.25
C ASP A 53 13.16 -3.54 -2.34
N GLY A 54 12.91 -4.51 -1.48
CA GLY A 54 11.70 -5.34 -1.46
C GLY A 54 10.68 -4.99 -0.37
N THR A 55 10.65 -3.77 0.15
CA THR A 55 9.79 -3.38 1.28
C THR A 55 8.31 -3.63 1.00
N GLY A 56 7.81 -3.24 -0.18
CA GLY A 56 6.43 -3.46 -0.56
C GLY A 56 6.08 -4.95 -0.66
N HIS A 57 6.97 -5.74 -1.25
CA HIS A 57 6.81 -7.19 -1.37
C HIS A 57 6.78 -7.89 0.00
N ALA A 58 7.66 -7.49 0.89
CA ALA A 58 7.68 -8.03 2.25
C ALA A 58 6.41 -7.70 3.04
N MET A 59 5.89 -6.48 2.90
CA MET A 59 4.61 -6.08 3.50
C MET A 59 3.46 -6.91 2.94
N LEU A 60 3.41 -7.09 1.63
CA LEU A 60 2.37 -7.88 0.97
C LEU A 60 2.37 -9.33 1.48
N ASN A 61 3.54 -9.97 1.53
CA ASN A 61 3.65 -11.35 2.03
C ASN A 61 3.18 -11.46 3.48
N ALA A 62 3.63 -10.56 4.36
CA ALA A 62 3.23 -10.58 5.77
C ALA A 62 1.72 -10.40 5.97
N VAL A 63 1.09 -9.52 5.16
CA VAL A 63 -0.37 -9.32 5.21
C VAL A 63 -1.09 -10.54 4.63
N SER A 64 -0.61 -11.11 3.53
CA SER A 64 -1.19 -12.32 2.91
C SER A 64 -1.16 -13.51 3.85
N ASP A 65 -0.03 -13.75 4.51
CA ASP A 65 0.08 -14.81 5.52
C ASP A 65 -0.94 -14.62 6.66
N ARG A 66 -1.15 -13.37 7.06
CA ARG A 66 -2.14 -13.06 8.10
C ARG A 66 -3.57 -13.28 7.64
N VAL A 67 -3.91 -12.90 6.41
CA VAL A 67 -5.21 -13.14 5.79
C VAL A 67 -5.52 -14.64 5.78
N ILE A 68 -4.55 -15.47 5.40
CA ILE A 68 -4.69 -16.93 5.39
C ILE A 68 -4.89 -17.45 6.81
N ALA A 69 -4.06 -17.02 7.77
CA ALA A 69 -4.14 -17.45 9.16
C ALA A 69 -5.47 -17.10 9.84
N GLU A 70 -6.06 -15.97 9.48
CA GLU A 70 -7.36 -15.52 9.99
C GLU A 70 -8.55 -16.06 9.18
N HIS A 71 -8.30 -16.88 8.18
CA HIS A 71 -9.33 -17.43 7.28
C HIS A 71 -10.25 -16.36 6.65
N ILE A 72 -9.66 -15.19 6.31
CA ILE A 72 -10.42 -14.13 5.66
C ILE A 72 -10.69 -14.55 4.21
N PRO A 73 -11.95 -14.59 3.76
CA PRO A 73 -12.26 -14.93 2.38
C PRO A 73 -11.65 -13.93 1.41
N VAL A 74 -10.93 -14.41 0.42
CA VAL A 74 -10.37 -13.61 -0.68
C VAL A 74 -11.03 -14.06 -1.98
N VAL A 75 -11.58 -13.12 -2.72
CA VAL A 75 -12.15 -13.39 -4.04
C VAL A 75 -11.22 -12.77 -5.07
N GLU A 76 -10.61 -13.61 -5.87
CA GLU A 76 -9.67 -13.21 -6.90
C GLU A 76 -10.35 -13.07 -8.26
N ARG A 77 -9.72 -12.32 -9.17
CA ARG A 77 -10.17 -12.15 -10.56
C ARG A 77 -11.57 -11.59 -10.70
N VAL A 78 -11.92 -10.68 -9.81
CA VAL A 78 -13.14 -9.89 -9.89
C VAL A 78 -12.81 -8.41 -9.94
N GLU A 79 -13.59 -7.67 -10.71
CA GLU A 79 -13.48 -6.22 -10.84
C GLU A 79 -14.73 -5.56 -10.26
N ALA A 80 -14.53 -4.63 -9.34
CA ALA A 80 -15.63 -3.80 -8.86
C ALA A 80 -16.00 -2.76 -9.93
N ILE A 81 -17.28 -2.74 -10.31
CA ILE A 81 -17.78 -1.86 -11.37
C ILE A 81 -18.75 -0.79 -10.87
N ALA A 82 -19.37 -1.00 -9.71
CA ALA A 82 -20.26 -0.02 -9.09
C ALA A 82 -20.35 -0.24 -7.58
N LEU A 83 -20.64 0.80 -6.82
CA LEU A 83 -21.01 0.69 -5.42
C LEU A 83 -22.53 0.58 -5.28
N ILE A 84 -22.96 -0.26 -4.35
CA ILE A 84 -24.39 -0.40 -3.98
C ILE A 84 -24.66 0.61 -2.88
N HIS A 85 -25.48 1.63 -3.14
CA HIS A 85 -25.76 2.70 -2.19
C HIS A 85 -27.15 3.30 -2.36
N ASP A 86 -27.64 4.02 -1.34
CA ASP A 86 -28.88 4.78 -1.34
C ASP A 86 -28.68 6.30 -1.28
N GLY A 87 -27.46 6.76 -1.52
CA GLY A 87 -27.03 8.14 -1.39
C GLY A 87 -26.62 8.56 0.02
N LYS A 88 -26.84 7.73 1.04
CA LYS A 88 -26.45 7.97 2.43
C LYS A 88 -25.53 6.91 2.99
N ARG A 89 -25.69 5.68 2.52
CA ARG A 89 -24.96 4.53 3.01
C ARG A 89 -24.54 3.64 1.84
N CYS A 90 -23.33 3.06 1.95
CA CYS A 90 -22.86 2.01 1.07
C CYS A 90 -23.19 0.65 1.66
N TYR A 91 -23.74 -0.25 0.83
CA TYR A 91 -24.18 -1.60 1.16
C TYR A 91 -23.31 -2.68 0.51
N GLY A 92 -22.28 -2.31 -0.22
CA GLY A 92 -21.40 -3.24 -0.92
C GLY A 92 -21.02 -2.78 -2.30
N ALA A 93 -20.72 -3.73 -3.17
CA ALA A 93 -20.31 -3.47 -4.54
C ALA A 93 -20.92 -4.48 -5.51
N VAL A 94 -21.17 -4.03 -6.73
CA VAL A 94 -21.37 -4.89 -7.90
C VAL A 94 -20.01 -5.18 -8.50
N VAL A 95 -19.75 -6.45 -8.73
CA VAL A 95 -18.48 -6.90 -9.32
C VAL A 95 -18.74 -7.73 -10.56
N ARG A 96 -17.74 -7.74 -11.44
CA ARG A 96 -17.71 -8.58 -12.62
C ARG A 96 -16.63 -9.66 -12.45
N ASP A 97 -16.99 -10.92 -12.63
CA ASP A 97 -16.02 -11.99 -12.78
C ASP A 97 -15.25 -11.82 -14.09
N LEU A 98 -13.93 -11.78 -14.00
CA LEU A 98 -13.07 -11.54 -15.18
C LEU A 98 -12.86 -12.79 -16.05
N ILE A 99 -13.33 -13.95 -15.60
CA ILE A 99 -13.25 -15.21 -16.35
C ILE A 99 -14.54 -15.45 -17.09
N THR A 100 -15.68 -15.36 -16.38
CA THR A 100 -17.01 -15.70 -16.93
C THR A 100 -17.72 -14.48 -17.49
N GLY A 101 -17.38 -13.27 -17.06
CA GLY A 101 -18.08 -12.05 -17.37
C GLY A 101 -19.36 -11.83 -16.56
N GLU A 102 -19.71 -12.74 -15.67
CA GLU A 102 -20.91 -12.64 -14.85
C GLU A 102 -20.86 -11.48 -13.85
N LEU A 103 -22.00 -10.88 -13.63
CA LEU A 103 -22.17 -9.82 -12.63
C LEU A 103 -22.68 -10.40 -11.31
N MET A 104 -22.06 -10.02 -10.23
CA MET A 104 -22.40 -10.45 -8.88
C MET A 104 -22.51 -9.24 -7.95
N ALA A 105 -23.35 -9.34 -6.92
CA ALA A 105 -23.47 -8.34 -5.87
C ALA A 105 -22.88 -8.87 -4.56
N TYR A 106 -21.88 -8.18 -4.04
CA TYR A 106 -21.36 -8.42 -2.69
C TYR A 106 -21.98 -7.41 -1.73
N VAL A 107 -22.85 -7.89 -0.85
CA VAL A 107 -23.52 -7.03 0.13
C VAL A 107 -22.80 -7.10 1.46
N SER A 108 -22.56 -5.94 2.08
CA SER A 108 -21.81 -5.81 3.32
C SER A 108 -22.35 -4.68 4.21
N LYS A 109 -22.04 -4.76 5.50
CA LYS A 109 -22.37 -3.70 6.47
C LYS A 109 -21.48 -2.48 6.33
N ALA A 110 -20.27 -2.68 5.84
CA ALA A 110 -19.26 -1.63 5.58
C ALA A 110 -18.40 -2.04 4.39
N THR A 111 -18.00 -1.08 3.58
CA THR A 111 -17.19 -1.29 2.39
C THR A 111 -15.95 -0.39 2.48
N ALA A 112 -14.76 -0.97 2.37
CA ALA A 112 -13.52 -0.23 2.28
C ALA A 112 -13.01 -0.26 0.84
N ILE A 113 -12.57 0.88 0.32
CA ILE A 113 -11.93 1.01 -0.99
C ILE A 113 -10.42 1.12 -0.75
N ALA A 114 -9.66 0.16 -1.24
CA ALA A 114 -8.20 0.13 -1.15
C ALA A 114 -7.57 -0.23 -2.51
N ALA A 115 -8.13 0.32 -3.58
CA ALA A 115 -7.82 -0.03 -4.97
C ALA A 115 -6.56 0.67 -5.53
N GLY A 116 -5.71 1.22 -4.68
CA GLY A 116 -4.48 1.89 -5.11
C GLY A 116 -4.70 3.31 -5.65
N GLY A 117 -3.70 3.80 -6.36
CA GLY A 117 -3.64 5.17 -6.84
C GLY A 117 -4.09 5.36 -8.29
N ALA A 118 -3.82 6.55 -8.80
CA ALA A 118 -4.24 6.99 -10.13
C ALA A 118 -3.07 7.50 -11.00
N GLY A 119 -1.84 7.13 -10.67
CA GLY A 119 -0.65 7.67 -11.35
C GLY A 119 -0.55 7.32 -12.83
N ARG A 120 -1.29 6.31 -13.30
CA ARG A 120 -1.33 5.91 -14.72
C ARG A 120 -2.23 6.81 -15.58
N LEU A 121 -2.93 7.77 -14.97
CA LEU A 121 -3.60 8.83 -15.72
C LEU A 121 -2.59 9.73 -16.48
N PHE A 122 -1.36 9.79 -16.02
CA PHE A 122 -0.31 10.54 -16.69
C PHE A 122 0.38 9.66 -17.76
N ARG A 123 0.62 10.24 -18.94
CA ARG A 123 1.27 9.56 -20.05
C ARG A 123 2.67 9.04 -19.67
N VAL A 124 3.45 9.88 -19.00
CA VAL A 124 4.79 9.54 -18.50
C VAL A 124 4.69 9.28 -17.01
N THR A 125 4.87 8.04 -16.62
CA THR A 125 4.74 7.61 -15.23
C THR A 125 5.55 6.36 -14.96
N THR A 126 6.09 6.25 -13.75
CA THR A 126 6.73 5.04 -13.23
C THR A 126 5.74 4.11 -12.51
N ASN A 127 4.47 4.49 -12.41
CA ASN A 127 3.43 3.67 -11.79
C ASN A 127 3.10 2.45 -12.64
N ALA A 128 2.68 1.38 -11.98
CA ALA A 128 2.16 0.20 -12.66
C ALA A 128 0.93 0.53 -13.49
N VAL A 129 0.69 -0.24 -14.55
CA VAL A 129 -0.44 -0.05 -15.48
C VAL A 129 -1.79 -0.08 -14.75
N ILE A 130 -1.90 -0.86 -13.68
CA ILE A 130 -3.11 -1.00 -12.87
C ILE A 130 -3.45 0.23 -12.02
N CYS A 131 -2.58 1.24 -11.93
CA CYS A 131 -2.83 2.46 -11.15
C CYS A 131 -3.72 3.44 -11.92
N GLU A 132 -4.90 3.02 -12.33
CA GLU A 132 -5.83 3.74 -13.21
C GLU A 132 -6.81 4.65 -12.47
N GLY A 133 -6.86 4.57 -11.14
CA GLY A 133 -7.81 5.35 -10.34
C GLY A 133 -9.21 4.75 -10.24
N THR A 134 -9.36 3.45 -10.47
CA THR A 134 -10.66 2.75 -10.42
C THR A 134 -11.41 3.00 -9.10
N GLY A 135 -10.72 2.97 -7.95
CA GLY A 135 -11.36 3.24 -6.66
C GLY A 135 -11.90 4.67 -6.54
N HIS A 136 -11.21 5.64 -7.15
CA HIS A 136 -11.66 7.03 -7.21
C HIS A 136 -12.91 7.17 -8.09
N SER A 137 -12.90 6.52 -9.24
CA SER A 137 -14.04 6.46 -10.16
C SER A 137 -15.27 5.89 -9.49
N LEU A 138 -15.15 4.72 -8.87
CA LEU A 138 -16.25 4.06 -8.15
C LEU A 138 -16.89 4.96 -7.08
N ALA A 139 -16.06 5.71 -6.34
CA ALA A 139 -16.57 6.63 -5.35
C ALA A 139 -17.28 7.84 -6.01
N LEU A 140 -16.67 8.44 -7.03
CA LEU A 140 -17.20 9.61 -7.71
C LEU A 140 -18.51 9.33 -8.43
N GLU A 141 -18.62 8.17 -9.07
CA GLU A 141 -19.82 7.73 -9.81
C GLU A 141 -21.07 7.58 -8.94
N THR A 142 -20.91 7.48 -7.61
CA THR A 142 -22.05 7.51 -6.70
C THR A 142 -22.83 8.83 -6.74
N GLY A 143 -22.21 9.91 -7.22
CA GLY A 143 -22.76 11.26 -7.23
C GLY A 143 -22.86 11.93 -5.86
N VAL A 144 -22.47 11.23 -4.77
CA VAL A 144 -22.52 11.76 -3.38
C VAL A 144 -21.15 11.87 -2.74
N ALA A 145 -20.17 11.11 -3.24
CA ALA A 145 -18.79 11.22 -2.78
C ALA A 145 -18.08 12.36 -3.50
N THR A 146 -17.16 13.01 -2.79
CA THR A 146 -16.27 14.03 -3.34
C THR A 146 -14.83 13.60 -3.22
N LEU A 147 -14.02 13.94 -4.22
CA LEU A 147 -12.58 13.73 -4.21
C LEU A 147 -11.89 15.01 -3.74
N GLY A 148 -10.99 14.90 -2.78
CA GLY A 148 -10.22 16.03 -2.27
C GLY A 148 -8.75 15.91 -2.60
N ASN A 149 -8.05 17.05 -2.65
CA ASN A 149 -6.61 17.16 -2.83
C ASN A 149 -6.08 16.44 -4.09
N MET A 150 -6.86 16.42 -5.17
CA MET A 150 -6.49 15.76 -6.41
C MET A 150 -5.25 16.35 -7.10
N GLU A 151 -4.90 17.58 -6.74
CA GLU A 151 -3.67 18.26 -7.14
C GLU A 151 -2.43 17.74 -6.40
N ALA A 152 -2.59 17.03 -5.29
CA ALA A 152 -1.49 16.51 -4.49
C ALA A 152 -0.89 15.25 -5.14
N VAL A 153 -0.23 15.42 -6.27
CA VAL A 153 0.44 14.35 -7.02
C VAL A 153 1.95 14.46 -6.82
N GLN A 154 2.57 13.35 -6.42
CA GLN A 154 4.02 13.29 -6.31
C GLN A 154 4.67 13.07 -7.67
N PHE A 155 5.57 13.96 -8.06
CA PHE A 155 6.38 13.82 -9.27
C PHE A 155 7.77 13.29 -8.94
N HIS A 156 8.26 12.38 -9.79
CA HIS A 156 9.62 11.87 -9.75
C HIS A 156 10.40 12.47 -10.92
N PRO A 157 11.25 13.48 -10.69
CA PRO A 157 11.95 14.20 -11.77
C PRO A 157 13.03 13.35 -12.45
N THR A 158 13.36 12.20 -11.89
CA THR A 158 14.41 11.29 -12.37
C THR A 158 13.87 10.07 -13.11
N GLY A 159 12.62 10.09 -13.53
CA GLY A 159 12.02 9.03 -14.33
C GLY A 159 12.72 8.94 -15.70
N ILE A 160 13.12 7.71 -16.09
CA ILE A 160 13.64 7.46 -17.45
C ILE A 160 12.45 7.16 -18.35
N PHE A 161 12.31 7.95 -19.39
CA PHE A 161 11.30 7.73 -20.41
C PHE A 161 12.01 7.46 -21.73
N PRO A 162 11.73 6.37 -22.44
CA PRO A 162 12.31 6.12 -23.74
C PRO A 162 11.83 7.20 -24.72
N ALA A 163 12.78 7.77 -25.44
CA ALA A 163 12.52 8.77 -26.47
C ALA A 163 11.80 8.13 -27.68
#